data_e20b60bf7838722a12e62ca2ba7457ad
#
_entry.id   e20b60bf7838722a12e62ca2ba7457ad
#
_cell.length_a   1.000
_cell.length_b   1.000
_cell.length_c   1.000
_cell.angle_alpha   90.00
_cell.angle_beta   90.00
_cell.angle_gamma   90.00
#
_symmetry.space_group_name_H-M   'P 1'
#
loop_
_entity.id
_entity.type
_entity.pdbx_description
1 polymer ?
#
loop_
_entity_poly.entity_id
_entity_poly.type
_entity_poly.pdbx_seq_one_letter_code
_entity_poly.pdbx_strand_id
1 'polypeptide(L)'
;LKKKKSKKKKQEKIIRKITMNEIAQIRKLSLWIFFTPLIAINLCLFISQNPGFLENTFFTVDQIGRSDFSIPYLDGSLSISRASRAFPQYLIFKPAMISTAIILYFYWSNNNNLINRLKFTNINYKFKTFGILSAIFLAIHSIFLGIKFDIQIYKLMRRVVLLLFIIFEI
;
A
#
# COMPACT_ATOMS: atom_id res chain seq x y z
N LEU A 1 13.15 -7.78 50.03
CA LEU A 1 13.78 -8.24 48.77
C LEU A 1 12.79 -9.08 47.91
N LYS A 2 12.01 -10.01 48.50
CA LYS A 2 11.02 -10.89 47.77
C LYS A 2 9.91 -10.08 47.06
N LYS A 3 9.31 -9.05 47.70
CA LYS A 3 8.26 -8.19 47.12
C LYS A 3 8.78 -7.42 45.90
N LYS A 4 10.04 -6.96 45.91
CA LYS A 4 10.66 -6.21 44.79
C LYS A 4 10.89 -7.11 43.58
N LYS A 5 11.33 -8.38 43.79
CA LYS A 5 11.49 -9.39 42.71
C LYS A 5 10.13 -9.80 42.11
N SER A 6 9.07 -9.92 42.89
CA SER A 6 7.72 -10.26 42.41
C SER A 6 7.16 -9.13 41.51
N LYS A 7 7.27 -7.87 41.94
CA LYS A 7 6.85 -6.70 41.11
C LYS A 7 7.60 -6.64 39.80
N LYS A 8 8.91 -6.87 39.78
CA LYS A 8 9.73 -6.87 38.56
C LYS A 8 9.29 -7.96 37.57
N LYS A 9 9.06 -9.19 38.04
CA LYS A 9 8.55 -10.29 37.21
C LYS A 9 7.15 -10.00 36.62
N LYS A 10 6.27 -9.33 37.37
CA LYS A 10 4.94 -8.95 36.90
C LYS A 10 5.03 -7.88 35.80
N GLN A 11 5.91 -6.88 35.95
CA GLN A 11 6.17 -5.87 34.92
C GLN A 11 6.76 -6.49 33.65
N GLU A 12 7.72 -7.38 33.74
CA GLU A 12 8.30 -8.08 32.59
C GLU A 12 7.27 -8.89 31.81
N LYS A 13 6.35 -9.58 32.51
CA LYS A 13 5.23 -10.30 31.85
C LYS A 13 4.29 -9.35 31.10
N ILE A 14 3.96 -8.21 31.70
CA ILE A 14 3.08 -7.20 31.07
C ILE A 14 3.75 -6.63 29.81
N ILE A 15 5.02 -6.26 29.90
CA ILE A 15 5.80 -5.74 28.76
C ILE A 15 5.82 -6.78 27.64
N ARG A 16 6.14 -8.04 27.93
CA ARG A 16 6.14 -9.12 26.93
C ARG A 16 4.78 -9.27 26.25
N LYS A 17 3.69 -9.26 27.00
CA LYS A 17 2.34 -9.40 26.44
C LYS A 17 1.98 -8.23 25.50
N ILE A 18 2.34 -7.00 25.89
CA ILE A 18 2.10 -5.81 25.07
C ILE A 18 2.93 -5.88 23.77
N THR A 19 4.21 -6.23 23.90
CA THR A 19 5.12 -6.37 22.75
C THR A 19 4.64 -7.45 21.78
N MET A 20 4.17 -8.58 22.25
CA MET A 20 3.61 -9.66 21.41
C MET A 20 2.36 -9.20 20.65
N ASN A 21 1.49 -8.43 21.29
CA ASN A 21 0.31 -7.88 20.63
C ASN A 21 0.69 -6.87 19.54
N GLU A 22 1.66 -6.00 19.78
CA GLU A 22 2.17 -5.04 18.78
C GLU A 22 2.80 -5.76 17.58
N ILE A 23 3.59 -6.78 17.82
CA ILE A 23 4.18 -7.60 16.75
C ILE A 23 3.08 -8.28 15.91
N ALA A 24 2.05 -8.83 16.57
CA ALA A 24 0.93 -9.44 15.86
C ALA A 24 0.16 -8.43 14.99
N GLN A 25 -0.03 -7.21 15.49
CA GLN A 25 -0.64 -6.11 14.71
C GLN A 25 0.22 -5.70 13.51
N ILE A 26 1.51 -5.50 13.70
CA ILE A 26 2.46 -5.15 12.63
C ILE A 26 2.44 -6.24 11.55
N ARG A 27 2.48 -7.51 11.93
CA ARG A 27 2.41 -8.64 11.00
C ARG A 27 1.09 -8.63 10.20
N LYS A 28 -0.03 -8.38 10.86
CA LYS A 28 -1.33 -8.27 10.20
C LYS A 28 -1.37 -7.11 9.21
N LEU A 29 -0.88 -5.93 9.60
CA LEU A 29 -0.80 -4.77 8.71
C LEU A 29 0.10 -5.04 7.50
N SER A 30 1.26 -5.67 7.69
CA SER A 30 2.16 -6.07 6.60
C SER A 30 1.48 -6.97 5.58
N LEU A 31 0.68 -7.95 6.01
CA LEU A 31 -0.10 -8.79 5.10
C LEU A 31 -1.11 -7.97 4.28
N TRP A 32 -1.82 -7.04 4.92
CA TRP A 32 -2.79 -6.20 4.21
C TRP A 32 -2.12 -5.22 3.24
N ILE A 33 -0.96 -4.66 3.57
CA ILE A 33 -0.16 -3.82 2.66
C ILE A 33 0.17 -4.58 1.38
N PHE A 34 0.46 -5.86 1.49
CA PHE A 34 0.79 -6.71 0.33
C PHE A 34 -0.45 -7.13 -0.45
N PHE A 35 -1.46 -7.70 0.23
CA PHE A 35 -2.61 -8.29 -0.45
C PHE A 35 -3.59 -7.26 -1.05
N THR A 36 -3.78 -6.12 -0.40
CA THR A 36 -4.74 -5.10 -0.90
C THR A 36 -4.39 -4.60 -2.30
N PRO A 37 -3.16 -4.09 -2.58
CA PRO A 37 -2.80 -3.67 -3.92
C PRO A 37 -2.70 -4.84 -4.91
N LEU A 38 -2.24 -6.01 -4.47
CA LEU A 38 -2.14 -7.18 -5.32
C LEU A 38 -3.50 -7.61 -5.86
N ILE A 39 -4.51 -7.71 -5.00
CA ILE A 39 -5.88 -8.05 -5.40
C ILE A 39 -6.45 -6.97 -6.33
N ALA A 40 -6.30 -5.69 -5.98
CA ALA A 40 -6.81 -4.60 -6.78
C ALA A 40 -6.19 -4.56 -8.19
N ILE A 41 -4.89 -4.76 -8.31
CA ILE A 41 -4.19 -4.82 -9.60
C ILE A 41 -4.71 -5.97 -10.45
N ASN A 42 -4.82 -7.17 -9.86
CA ASN A 42 -5.30 -8.35 -10.60
C ASN A 42 -6.76 -8.19 -11.05
N LEU A 43 -7.62 -7.60 -10.22
CA LEU A 43 -8.99 -7.29 -10.60
C LEU A 43 -9.05 -6.27 -11.76
N CYS A 44 -8.23 -5.23 -11.73
CA CYS A 44 -8.16 -4.26 -12.82
C CYS A 44 -7.68 -4.90 -14.13
N LEU A 45 -6.68 -5.78 -14.07
CA LEU A 45 -6.19 -6.52 -15.24
C LEU A 45 -7.28 -7.46 -15.78
N PHE A 46 -7.94 -8.21 -14.90
CA PHE A 46 -9.02 -9.12 -15.27
C PHE A 46 -10.17 -8.40 -16.00
N ILE A 47 -10.64 -7.28 -15.44
CA ILE A 47 -11.72 -6.48 -16.05
C ILE A 47 -11.27 -5.91 -17.40
N SER A 48 -10.02 -5.45 -17.50
CA SER A 48 -9.48 -4.88 -18.75
C SER A 48 -9.37 -5.91 -19.88
N GLN A 49 -9.18 -7.18 -19.54
CA GLN A 49 -9.08 -8.29 -20.52
C GLN A 49 -10.43 -8.88 -20.87
N ASN A 50 -11.44 -8.75 -19.99
CA ASN A 50 -12.77 -9.31 -20.17
C ASN A 50 -13.82 -8.20 -20.15
N PRO A 51 -13.86 -7.33 -21.19
CA PRO A 51 -14.82 -6.23 -21.23
C PRO A 51 -16.28 -6.74 -21.21
N GLY A 52 -16.55 -7.88 -21.84
CA GLY A 52 -17.87 -8.53 -21.86
C GLY A 52 -18.41 -8.95 -20.48
N PHE A 53 -17.54 -9.04 -19.45
CA PHE A 53 -17.98 -9.37 -18.09
C PHE A 53 -18.93 -8.32 -17.49
N LEU A 54 -18.84 -7.07 -17.96
CA LEU A 54 -19.65 -5.95 -17.48
C LEU A 54 -20.64 -5.41 -18.51
N GLU A 55 -20.79 -6.03 -19.69
CA GLU A 55 -21.66 -5.55 -20.79
C GLU A 55 -23.13 -5.38 -20.38
N ASN A 56 -23.61 -6.19 -19.43
CA ASN A 56 -25.01 -6.13 -18.94
C ASN A 56 -25.13 -5.28 -17.66
N THR A 57 -24.13 -4.46 -17.32
CA THR A 57 -24.14 -3.60 -16.15
C THR A 57 -24.16 -2.13 -16.55
N PHE A 58 -24.29 -1.23 -15.56
CA PHE A 58 -24.15 0.22 -15.77
C PHE A 58 -22.75 0.66 -16.19
N PHE A 59 -21.78 -0.25 -16.21
CA PHE A 59 -20.40 0.03 -16.51
C PHE A 59 -20.07 -0.38 -17.94
N THR A 60 -19.85 0.60 -18.81
CA THR A 60 -19.22 0.36 -20.11
C THR A 60 -17.70 0.30 -19.92
N VAL A 61 -17.08 -0.79 -20.30
CA VAL A 61 -15.63 -0.97 -20.17
C VAL A 61 -14.95 -0.60 -21.48
N ASP A 62 -14.09 0.41 -21.46
CA ASP A 62 -13.22 0.68 -22.60
C ASP A 62 -12.25 -0.49 -22.78
N GLN A 63 -12.26 -1.11 -23.95
CA GLN A 63 -11.32 -2.18 -24.27
C GLN A 63 -9.90 -1.61 -24.34
N ILE A 64 -9.03 -2.07 -23.45
CA ILE A 64 -7.66 -1.62 -23.38
C ILE A 64 -6.75 -2.84 -23.50
N GLY A 65 -6.08 -2.95 -24.63
CA GLY A 65 -5.18 -4.06 -24.92
C GLY A 65 -5.62 -4.87 -26.14
N ARG A 66 -5.08 -6.08 -26.26
CA ARG A 66 -5.44 -7.03 -27.34
C ARG A 66 -6.75 -7.75 -27.00
N SER A 67 -7.52 -8.07 -28.03
CA SER A 67 -8.78 -8.81 -27.90
C SER A 67 -8.58 -10.32 -27.62
N ASP A 68 -7.35 -10.82 -27.81
CA ASP A 68 -7.05 -12.24 -27.63
C ASP A 68 -6.58 -12.53 -26.20
N PHE A 69 -6.70 -13.81 -25.81
CA PHE A 69 -6.18 -14.26 -24.52
C PHE A 69 -4.71 -13.91 -24.37
N SER A 70 -4.38 -13.14 -23.37
CA SER A 70 -3.02 -12.69 -23.05
C SER A 70 -2.79 -12.77 -21.55
N ILE A 71 -1.54 -13.02 -21.16
CA ILE A 71 -1.11 -12.99 -19.76
C ILE A 71 -0.25 -11.73 -19.57
N PRO A 72 -0.80 -10.60 -19.10
CA PRO A 72 -0.12 -9.31 -19.08
C PRO A 72 1.23 -9.31 -18.38
N TYR A 73 1.42 -10.22 -17.43
CA TYR A 73 2.69 -10.37 -16.70
C TYR A 73 3.80 -11.02 -17.53
N LEU A 74 3.43 -11.81 -18.56
CA LEU A 74 4.39 -12.53 -19.39
C LEU A 74 4.62 -11.84 -20.72
N ASP A 75 3.55 -11.38 -21.37
CA ASP A 75 3.61 -10.82 -22.72
C ASP A 75 3.67 -9.28 -22.76
N GLY A 76 3.50 -8.63 -21.62
CA GLY A 76 3.50 -7.16 -21.54
C GLY A 76 2.39 -6.47 -22.35
N SER A 77 1.37 -7.21 -22.76
CA SER A 77 0.27 -6.72 -23.61
C SER A 77 -0.50 -5.56 -22.99
N LEU A 78 -0.56 -5.53 -21.66
CA LEU A 78 -1.26 -4.49 -20.91
C LEU A 78 -0.43 -4.03 -19.71
N SER A 79 -0.13 -2.73 -19.63
CA SER A 79 0.54 -2.19 -18.45
C SER A 79 -0.44 -1.97 -17.31
N ILE A 80 -0.03 -2.33 -16.08
CA ILE A 80 -0.81 -2.10 -14.85
C ILE A 80 -1.31 -0.66 -14.76
N SER A 81 -0.45 0.32 -15.08
CA SER A 81 -0.80 1.75 -15.07
C SER A 81 -1.84 2.13 -16.12
N ARG A 82 -1.98 1.38 -17.20
CA ARG A 82 -3.01 1.61 -18.22
C ARG A 82 -4.33 0.98 -17.77
N ALA A 83 -4.31 -0.26 -17.32
CA ALA A 83 -5.47 -0.96 -16.80
C ALA A 83 -6.13 -0.20 -15.63
N SER A 84 -5.35 0.25 -14.66
CA SER A 84 -5.86 0.94 -13.47
C SER A 84 -6.41 2.35 -13.72
N ARG A 85 -6.22 2.93 -14.91
CA ARG A 85 -6.74 4.27 -15.28
C ARG A 85 -8.04 4.24 -16.04
N ALA A 86 -8.41 3.11 -16.59
CA ALA A 86 -9.66 2.96 -17.32
C ALA A 86 -10.88 2.99 -16.38
N PHE A 87 -12.03 3.35 -16.93
CA PHE A 87 -13.30 3.16 -16.24
C PHE A 87 -13.80 1.73 -16.52
N PRO A 88 -14.34 0.98 -15.55
CA PRO A 88 -14.53 1.33 -14.12
C PRO A 88 -13.37 0.95 -13.20
N GLN A 89 -12.26 0.44 -13.73
CA GLN A 89 -11.13 -0.12 -12.95
C GLN A 89 -10.56 0.87 -11.94
N TYR A 90 -10.51 2.17 -12.27
CA TYR A 90 -10.01 3.18 -11.34
C TYR A 90 -10.85 3.28 -10.05
N LEU A 91 -12.15 2.89 -10.09
CA LEU A 91 -13.02 2.85 -8.91
C LEU A 91 -12.59 1.76 -7.92
N ILE A 92 -11.93 0.72 -8.39
CA ILE A 92 -11.37 -0.34 -7.55
C ILE A 92 -9.96 0.05 -7.10
N PHE A 93 -9.15 0.51 -8.04
CA PHE A 93 -7.74 0.77 -7.80
C PHE A 93 -7.50 1.93 -6.83
N LYS A 94 -8.17 3.08 -7.01
CA LYS A 94 -7.96 4.26 -6.16
C LYS A 94 -8.28 3.99 -4.68
N PRO A 95 -9.46 3.46 -4.31
CA PRO A 95 -9.75 3.16 -2.91
C PRO A 95 -8.79 2.12 -2.31
N ALA A 96 -8.39 1.11 -3.09
CA ALA A 96 -7.45 0.11 -2.63
C ALA A 96 -6.07 0.71 -2.31
N MET A 97 -5.55 1.57 -3.18
CA MET A 97 -4.26 2.24 -2.96
C MET A 97 -4.32 3.26 -1.82
N ILE A 98 -5.42 4.01 -1.68
CA ILE A 98 -5.62 4.92 -0.55
C ILE A 98 -5.69 4.13 0.76
N SER A 99 -6.42 3.00 0.79
CA SER A 99 -6.47 2.10 1.94
C SER A 99 -5.08 1.57 2.28
N THR A 100 -4.30 1.18 1.27
CA THR A 100 -2.91 0.75 1.45
C THR A 100 -2.05 1.85 2.06
N ALA A 101 -2.19 3.09 1.61
CA ALA A 101 -1.45 4.23 2.18
C ALA A 101 -1.81 4.47 3.66
N ILE A 102 -3.09 4.35 4.03
CA ILE A 102 -3.54 4.46 5.42
C ILE A 102 -2.95 3.32 6.27
N ILE A 103 -2.99 2.08 5.77
CA ILE A 103 -2.43 0.93 6.46
C ILE A 103 -0.91 1.09 6.63
N LEU A 104 -0.21 1.61 5.63
CA LEU A 104 1.22 1.88 5.64
C LEU A 104 1.58 2.92 6.73
N TYR A 105 0.79 3.98 6.88
CA TYR A 105 0.94 4.95 7.96
C TYR A 105 0.86 4.28 9.35
N PHE A 106 -0.15 3.42 9.58
CA PHE A 106 -0.28 2.69 10.84
C PHE A 106 0.86 1.69 11.04
N TYR A 107 1.29 1.02 9.99
CA TYR A 107 2.41 0.09 10.02
C TYR A 107 3.69 0.79 10.53
N TRP A 108 4.08 1.91 9.93
CA TRP A 108 5.27 2.66 10.34
C TRP A 108 5.12 3.29 11.74
N SER A 109 3.93 3.74 12.11
CA SER A 109 3.65 4.24 13.44
C SER A 109 3.80 3.16 14.52
N ASN A 110 3.27 1.95 14.28
CA ASN A 110 3.39 0.83 15.22
C ASN A 110 4.83 0.32 15.31
N ASN A 111 5.56 0.24 14.19
CA ASN A 111 6.98 -0.11 14.20
C ASN A 111 7.80 0.87 15.07
N ASN A 112 7.57 2.17 14.92
CA ASN A 112 8.24 3.17 15.73
C ASN A 112 7.92 3.01 17.23
N ASN A 113 6.66 2.76 17.58
CA ASN A 113 6.26 2.53 18.95
C ASN A 113 6.95 1.29 19.55
N LEU A 114 7.03 0.21 18.78
CA LEU A 114 7.71 -1.02 19.18
C LEU A 114 9.21 -0.78 19.44
N ILE A 115 9.89 -0.09 18.54
CA ILE A 115 11.33 0.21 18.67
C ILE A 115 11.59 1.10 19.89
N ASN A 116 10.79 2.13 20.11
CA ASN A 116 10.91 3.02 21.26
C ASN A 116 10.73 2.26 22.60
N ARG A 117 9.85 1.26 22.64
CA ARG A 117 9.62 0.42 23.82
C ARG A 117 10.75 -0.56 24.07
N LEU A 118 11.34 -1.10 23.02
CA LEU A 118 12.46 -2.04 23.15
C LEU A 118 13.76 -1.35 23.57
N LYS A 119 13.76 -0.01 23.70
CA LYS A 119 14.94 0.77 24.13
C LYS A 119 16.22 0.41 23.36
N PHE A 120 16.10 0.10 22.09
CA PHE A 120 17.25 0.06 21.20
C PHE A 120 17.78 1.49 21.11
N THR A 121 18.59 1.81 22.09
CA THR A 121 19.48 2.95 22.34
C THR A 121 19.59 4.03 21.27
N ASN A 122 19.46 5.28 21.72
CA ASN A 122 20.11 6.54 21.22
C ASN A 122 20.25 6.79 19.71
N ILE A 123 19.69 5.97 18.85
CA ILE A 123 19.67 6.21 17.43
C ILE A 123 18.34 6.90 17.13
N ASN A 124 18.42 8.18 16.76
CA ASN A 124 17.28 8.94 16.23
C ASN A 124 16.85 8.32 14.89
N TYR A 125 16.02 7.31 14.94
CA TYR A 125 15.50 6.67 13.75
C TYR A 125 14.51 7.61 13.05
N LYS A 126 14.97 8.27 12.01
CA LYS A 126 14.12 9.04 11.11
C LYS A 126 13.22 8.15 10.23
N PHE A 127 13.33 6.81 10.34
CA PHE A 127 12.60 5.87 9.49
C PHE A 127 11.07 6.04 9.58
N LYS A 128 10.52 6.41 10.75
CA LYS A 128 9.10 6.75 10.87
C LYS A 128 8.72 7.88 9.93
N THR A 129 9.54 8.92 9.85
CA THR A 129 9.30 10.07 8.98
C THR A 129 9.35 9.65 7.52
N PHE A 130 10.31 8.84 7.12
CA PHE A 130 10.41 8.32 5.77
C PHE A 130 9.23 7.43 5.41
N GLY A 131 8.83 6.51 6.29
CA GLY A 131 7.65 5.67 6.06
C GLY A 131 6.34 6.46 5.99
N ILE A 132 6.18 7.55 6.76
CA ILE A 132 5.01 8.43 6.62
C ILE A 132 5.05 9.19 5.29
N LEU A 133 6.22 9.67 4.86
CA LEU A 133 6.38 10.33 3.57
C LEU A 133 6.03 9.37 2.43
N SER A 134 6.50 8.11 2.49
CA SER A 134 6.14 7.07 1.53
C SER A 134 4.61 6.90 1.44
N ALA A 135 3.92 6.77 2.56
CA ALA A 135 2.46 6.66 2.60
C ALA A 135 1.76 7.88 1.96
N ILE A 136 2.27 9.10 2.22
CA ILE A 136 1.73 10.33 1.63
C ILE A 136 1.93 10.33 0.11
N PHE A 137 3.11 9.98 -0.39
CA PHE A 137 3.38 9.93 -1.83
C PHE A 137 2.54 8.87 -2.53
N LEU A 138 2.30 7.72 -1.89
CA LEU A 138 1.40 6.70 -2.41
C LEU A 138 -0.05 7.22 -2.53
N ALA A 139 -0.55 7.93 -1.50
CA ALA A 139 -1.87 8.54 -1.52
C ALA A 139 -1.99 9.60 -2.63
N ILE A 140 -1.00 10.49 -2.74
CA ILE A 140 -0.93 11.51 -3.80
C ILE A 140 -0.94 10.83 -5.18
N HIS A 141 -0.09 9.82 -5.40
CA HIS A 141 -0.05 9.07 -6.65
C HIS A 141 -1.42 8.48 -7.01
N SER A 142 -2.10 7.89 -6.03
CA SER A 142 -3.42 7.28 -6.21
C SER A 142 -4.49 8.31 -6.58
N ILE A 143 -4.52 9.47 -5.94
CA ILE A 143 -5.49 10.55 -6.23
C ILE A 143 -5.32 11.04 -7.66
N PHE A 144 -4.09 11.31 -8.07
CA PHE A 144 -3.77 11.83 -9.39
C PHE A 144 -3.81 10.78 -10.51
N LEU A 145 -3.90 9.50 -10.19
CA LEU A 145 -4.03 8.45 -11.18
C LEU A 145 -5.40 8.58 -11.90
N GLY A 146 -5.39 8.53 -13.23
CA GLY A 146 -6.61 8.58 -14.04
C GLY A 146 -7.05 9.99 -14.45
N ILE A 147 -6.49 11.04 -13.86
CA ILE A 147 -6.74 12.40 -14.33
C ILE A 147 -5.95 12.61 -15.63
N LYS A 148 -6.64 13.00 -16.69
CA LYS A 148 -6.02 13.25 -18.01
C LYS A 148 -5.68 14.74 -18.14
N PHE A 149 -4.45 15.10 -17.81
CA PHE A 149 -3.90 16.39 -18.23
C PHE A 149 -2.84 16.14 -19.30
N ASP A 150 -2.97 16.80 -20.45
CA ASP A 150 -2.01 16.67 -21.57
C ASP A 150 -0.71 17.48 -21.38
N ILE A 151 -0.48 17.95 -20.17
CA ILE A 151 0.71 18.74 -19.82
C ILE A 151 1.86 17.78 -19.54
N GLN A 152 3.01 17.98 -20.20
CA GLN A 152 4.21 17.15 -19.98
C GLN A 152 4.69 17.17 -18.52
N ILE A 153 4.58 18.32 -17.84
CA ILE A 153 4.93 18.49 -16.43
C ILE A 153 4.12 17.54 -15.55
N TYR A 154 2.82 17.32 -15.86
CA TYR A 154 1.99 16.42 -15.12
C TYR A 154 2.44 14.93 -15.24
N LYS A 155 2.85 14.55 -16.46
CA LYS A 155 3.41 13.21 -16.71
C LYS A 155 4.70 12.98 -15.92
N LEU A 156 5.55 14.01 -15.85
CA LEU A 156 6.78 14.00 -15.06
C LEU A 156 6.48 13.91 -13.56
N MET A 157 5.61 14.79 -13.05
CA MET A 157 5.21 14.82 -11.64
C MET A 157 4.74 13.45 -11.13
N ARG A 158 3.88 12.75 -11.89
CA ARG A 158 3.41 11.42 -11.52
C ARG A 158 4.53 10.38 -11.40
N ARG A 159 5.53 10.45 -12.30
CA ARG A 159 6.70 9.56 -12.25
C ARG A 159 7.56 9.87 -11.03
N VAL A 160 7.78 11.16 -10.75
CA VAL A 160 8.55 11.61 -9.59
C VAL A 160 7.88 11.21 -8.29
N VAL A 161 6.56 11.39 -8.16
CA VAL A 161 5.81 11.00 -6.97
C VAL A 161 5.90 9.49 -6.71
N LEU A 162 5.78 8.67 -7.77
CA LEU A 162 5.95 7.22 -7.65
C LEU A 162 7.37 6.84 -7.25
N LEU A 163 8.37 7.49 -7.83
CA LEU A 163 9.77 7.26 -7.53
C LEU A 163 10.08 7.65 -6.07
N LEU A 164 9.58 8.79 -5.59
CA LEU A 164 9.72 9.21 -4.21
C LEU A 164 9.05 8.21 -3.24
N PHE A 165 7.86 7.69 -3.60
CA PHE A 165 7.24 6.62 -2.81
C PHE A 165 8.19 5.43 -2.64
N ILE A 166 8.79 4.95 -3.74
CA ILE A 166 9.72 3.81 -3.70
C ILE A 166 10.97 4.14 -2.87
N ILE A 167 11.57 5.31 -3.07
CA ILE A 167 12.80 5.73 -2.36
C ILE A 167 12.55 5.83 -0.86
N PHE A 168 11.41 6.33 -0.43
CA PHE A 168 11.11 6.48 0.99
C PHE A 168 10.63 5.19 1.65
N GLU A 169 10.30 4.15 0.87
CA GLU A 169 9.93 2.83 1.40
C GLU A 169 11.14 1.91 1.59
N ILE A 170 12.22 2.12 0.85
CA ILE A 170 13.47 1.37 0.98
C ILE A 170 14.31 1.92 2.14
#